data_719310b4ce94321d1749142fdc5b1b52
#
_entry.id   719310b4ce94321d1749142fdc5b1b52
#
_cell.length_a   1.000
_cell.length_b   1.000
_cell.length_c   1.000
_cell.angle_alpha   90.00
_cell.angle_beta   90.00
_cell.angle_gamma   90.00
#
_symmetry.space_group_name_H-M   'P 1'
#
loop_
_entity.id
_entity.type
_entity.pdbx_description
1 polymer ?
#
loop_
_entity_poly.entity_id
_entity_poly.type
_entity_poly.pdbx_seq_one_letter_code
_entity_poly.pdbx_strand_id
1 'polypeptide(L)'
;MKKTKVKKQKTLKKQGCSLFLLLMLLALAPVVLATVILSTTSLRLTRTNLEGSVQTTLHVTADNLAKYCKENEITAMNASGYYEYLDSLKEEGLEMAILADGIPATTSIKNENDYRIREIPMDQDLVSAGGTEGYYDKNVVIEGNTYYGYYIPIMNNGQITAVAFAAERKNEITDALWEIEVVFMVCAV
;
A
#
# COMPACT_ATOMS: atom_id res chain seq x y z
N MET A 1 26.36 -9.33 70.87
CA MET A 1 25.37 -8.35 70.37
C MET A 1 25.75 -7.64 69.05
N LYS A 2 26.94 -7.76 68.46
CA LYS A 2 27.29 -7.06 67.18
C LYS A 2 26.77 -7.72 65.90
N LYS A 3 26.51 -9.03 65.86
CA LYS A 3 26.09 -9.74 64.65
C LYS A 3 24.62 -9.45 64.21
N THR A 4 23.74 -9.16 65.12
CA THR A 4 22.33 -8.90 64.84
C THR A 4 22.07 -7.53 64.19
N LYS A 5 22.88 -6.51 64.55
CA LYS A 5 22.75 -5.17 63.93
C LYS A 5 23.19 -5.13 62.45
N VAL A 6 24.24 -5.91 62.12
CA VAL A 6 24.76 -5.98 60.74
C VAL A 6 23.74 -6.66 59.80
N LYS A 7 23.05 -7.70 60.29
CA LYS A 7 22.06 -8.42 59.51
C LYS A 7 20.80 -7.55 59.22
N LYS A 8 20.38 -6.74 60.20
CA LYS A 8 19.26 -5.83 60.05
C LYS A 8 19.56 -4.71 59.03
N GLN A 9 20.77 -4.15 59.03
CA GLN A 9 21.16 -3.14 58.05
C GLN A 9 21.28 -3.70 56.61
N LYS A 10 21.75 -4.97 56.42
CA LYS A 10 21.79 -5.60 55.09
C LYS A 10 20.39 -5.88 54.51
N THR A 11 19.45 -6.32 55.36
CA THR A 11 18.06 -6.54 54.94
C THR A 11 17.31 -5.27 54.60
N LEU A 12 17.51 -4.21 55.37
CA LEU A 12 16.91 -2.89 55.06
C LEU A 12 17.46 -2.27 53.75
N LYS A 13 18.76 -2.43 53.49
CA LYS A 13 19.35 -1.95 52.23
C LYS A 13 18.84 -2.73 51.01
N LYS A 14 18.60 -4.03 51.14
CA LYS A 14 18.03 -4.87 50.09
C LYS A 14 16.54 -4.57 49.86
N GLN A 15 15.78 -4.27 50.91
CA GLN A 15 14.37 -3.86 50.76
C GLN A 15 14.22 -2.46 50.15
N GLY A 16 15.09 -1.50 50.48
CA GLY A 16 15.08 -0.16 49.91
C GLY A 16 15.40 -0.16 48.44
N CYS A 17 16.34 -1.00 47.98
CA CYS A 17 16.67 -1.16 46.55
C CYS A 17 15.51 -1.82 45.80
N SER A 18 14.80 -2.77 46.41
CA SER A 18 13.64 -3.43 45.80
C SER A 18 12.43 -2.46 45.71
N LEU A 19 12.20 -1.63 46.70
CA LEU A 19 11.12 -0.63 46.73
C LEU A 19 11.36 0.46 45.68
N PHE A 20 12.60 0.93 45.55
CA PHE A 20 12.98 1.91 44.51
C PHE A 20 12.78 1.36 43.08
N LEU A 21 13.19 0.11 42.83
CA LEU A 21 12.98 -0.57 41.57
C LEU A 21 11.50 -0.75 41.25
N LEU A 22 10.69 -1.10 42.24
CA LEU A 22 9.24 -1.24 42.08
C LEU A 22 8.57 0.10 41.75
N LEU A 23 8.95 1.18 42.41
CA LEU A 23 8.44 2.54 42.17
C LEU A 23 8.87 3.03 40.78
N MET A 24 10.10 2.73 40.36
CA MET A 24 10.60 3.10 39.05
C MET A 24 9.85 2.34 37.94
N LEU A 25 9.60 1.04 38.14
CA LEU A 25 8.79 0.22 37.21
C LEU A 25 7.36 0.73 37.13
N LEU A 26 6.75 1.07 38.26
CA LEU A 26 5.39 1.62 38.33
C LEU A 26 5.26 2.98 37.60
N ALA A 27 6.29 3.82 37.68
CA ALA A 27 6.33 5.10 36.98
C ALA A 27 6.60 4.97 35.46
N LEU A 28 7.42 4.00 35.06
CA LEU A 28 7.75 3.76 33.66
C LEU A 28 6.64 3.02 32.89
N ALA A 29 5.92 2.11 33.56
CA ALA A 29 4.89 1.30 32.91
C ALA A 29 3.83 2.13 32.14
N PRO A 30 3.22 3.20 32.71
CA PRO A 30 2.25 4.00 31.98
C PRO A 30 2.86 4.76 30.80
N VAL A 31 4.14 5.18 30.89
CA VAL A 31 4.84 5.86 29.78
C VAL A 31 5.07 4.90 28.62
N VAL A 32 5.58 3.70 28.91
CA VAL A 32 5.78 2.66 27.90
C VAL A 32 4.45 2.27 27.25
N LEU A 33 3.39 2.09 28.04
CA LEU A 33 2.07 1.73 27.53
C LEU A 33 1.50 2.84 26.64
N ALA A 34 1.61 4.10 27.03
CA ALA A 34 1.18 5.24 26.22
C ALA A 34 1.97 5.32 24.90
N THR A 35 3.29 5.11 24.94
CA THR A 35 4.14 5.12 23.74
C THR A 35 3.72 4.01 22.77
N VAL A 36 3.47 2.79 23.24
CA VAL A 36 3.03 1.67 22.42
C VAL A 36 1.66 1.97 21.76
N ILE A 37 0.71 2.50 22.54
CA ILE A 37 -0.62 2.85 22.00
C ILE A 37 -0.51 3.95 20.94
N LEU A 38 0.25 5.01 21.21
CA LEU A 38 0.44 6.11 20.27
C LEU A 38 1.13 5.63 18.98
N SER A 39 2.18 4.83 19.09
CA SER A 39 2.89 4.28 17.94
C SER A 39 1.99 3.39 17.07
N THR A 40 1.26 2.47 17.69
CA THR A 40 0.35 1.58 16.93
C THR A 40 -0.80 2.33 16.28
N THR A 41 -1.33 3.36 16.93
CA THR A 41 -2.41 4.20 16.37
C THR A 41 -1.90 5.04 15.22
N SER A 42 -0.71 5.65 15.38
CA SER A 42 -0.05 6.45 14.34
C SER A 42 0.23 5.61 13.09
N LEU A 43 0.80 4.41 13.26
CA LEU A 43 1.08 3.50 12.15
C LEU A 43 -0.19 3.09 11.39
N ARG A 44 -1.27 2.76 12.13
CA ARG A 44 -2.56 2.46 11.48
C ARG A 44 -3.11 3.62 10.68
N LEU A 45 -3.03 4.83 11.24
CA LEU A 45 -3.51 6.03 10.56
C LEU A 45 -2.68 6.33 9.30
N THR A 46 -1.35 6.23 9.41
CA THR A 46 -0.42 6.43 8.27
C THR A 46 -0.72 5.42 7.17
N ARG A 47 -0.89 4.15 7.50
CA ARG A 47 -1.23 3.11 6.54
C ARG A 47 -2.57 3.39 5.84
N THR A 48 -3.60 3.75 6.60
CA THR A 48 -4.92 4.06 6.03
C THR A 48 -4.86 5.28 5.11
N ASN A 49 -4.09 6.31 5.49
CA ASN A 49 -3.91 7.51 4.67
C ASN A 49 -3.13 7.20 3.38
N LEU A 50 -2.08 6.37 3.45
CA LEU A 50 -1.32 5.94 2.28
C LEU A 50 -2.19 5.10 1.33
N GLU A 51 -2.92 4.11 1.85
CA GLU A 51 -3.84 3.33 1.03
C GLU A 51 -4.91 4.21 0.35
N GLY A 52 -5.45 5.20 1.07
CA GLY A 52 -6.40 6.18 0.51
C GLY A 52 -5.77 7.08 -0.56
N SER A 53 -4.53 7.52 -0.36
CA SER A 53 -3.77 8.30 -1.34
C SER A 53 -3.52 7.48 -2.61
N VAL A 54 -3.05 6.24 -2.46
CA VAL A 54 -2.82 5.31 -3.58
C VAL A 54 -4.11 5.09 -4.36
N GLN A 55 -5.22 4.77 -3.69
CA GLN A 55 -6.51 4.60 -4.34
C GLN A 55 -6.91 5.83 -5.16
N THR A 56 -6.72 7.03 -4.61
CA THR A 56 -7.05 8.29 -5.30
C THR A 56 -6.15 8.51 -6.51
N THR A 57 -4.85 8.28 -6.36
CA THR A 57 -3.88 8.40 -7.47
C THR A 57 -4.20 7.42 -8.59
N LEU A 58 -4.45 6.15 -8.27
CA LEU A 58 -4.81 5.13 -9.24
C LEU A 58 -6.12 5.44 -9.95
N HIS A 59 -7.13 5.94 -9.21
CA HIS A 59 -8.39 6.37 -9.80
C HIS A 59 -8.17 7.50 -10.83
N VAL A 60 -7.45 8.56 -10.44
CA VAL A 60 -7.17 9.69 -11.32
C VAL A 60 -6.38 9.26 -12.56
N THR A 61 -5.39 8.39 -12.38
CA THR A 61 -4.57 7.88 -13.48
C THR A 61 -5.39 7.02 -14.44
N ALA A 62 -6.20 6.09 -13.93
CA ALA A 62 -7.07 5.26 -14.75
C ALA A 62 -8.16 6.08 -15.47
N ASP A 63 -8.72 7.09 -14.81
CA ASP A 63 -9.72 8.01 -15.38
C ASP A 63 -9.13 8.86 -16.51
N ASN A 64 -7.93 9.40 -16.31
CA ASN A 64 -7.20 10.13 -17.34
C ASN A 64 -6.87 9.24 -18.55
N LEU A 65 -6.45 8.01 -18.31
CA LEU A 65 -6.21 7.02 -19.37
C LEU A 65 -7.51 6.68 -20.11
N ALA A 66 -8.62 6.46 -19.40
CA ALA A 66 -9.92 6.18 -20.00
C ALA A 66 -10.42 7.35 -20.86
N LYS A 67 -10.28 8.59 -20.38
CA LYS A 67 -10.61 9.80 -21.13
C LYS A 67 -9.78 9.94 -22.40
N TYR A 68 -8.46 9.77 -22.26
CA TYR A 68 -7.56 9.79 -23.41
C TYR A 68 -7.93 8.75 -24.46
N CYS A 69 -8.22 7.52 -24.03
CA CYS A 69 -8.67 6.45 -24.95
C CYS A 69 -9.98 6.85 -25.65
N LYS A 70 -10.92 7.43 -24.94
CA LYS A 70 -12.19 7.87 -25.52
C LYS A 70 -12.02 9.01 -26.52
N GLU A 71 -11.20 10.00 -26.22
CA GLU A 71 -10.93 11.16 -27.09
C GLU A 71 -10.19 10.78 -28.38
N ASN A 72 -9.34 9.75 -28.32
CA ASN A 72 -8.56 9.29 -29.45
C ASN A 72 -9.14 8.02 -30.11
N GLU A 73 -10.36 7.63 -29.75
CA GLU A 73 -11.05 6.44 -30.27
C GLU A 73 -10.21 5.15 -30.12
N ILE A 74 -9.46 5.06 -29.00
CA ILE A 74 -8.63 3.90 -28.70
C ILE A 74 -9.51 2.76 -28.18
N THR A 75 -9.43 1.63 -28.84
CA THR A 75 -10.10 0.38 -28.48
C THR A 75 -9.08 -0.73 -28.29
N ALA A 76 -9.50 -1.87 -27.79
CA ALA A 76 -8.64 -3.02 -27.65
C ALA A 76 -7.95 -3.43 -28.97
N MET A 77 -8.56 -3.16 -30.13
CA MET A 77 -8.03 -3.52 -31.45
C MET A 77 -6.85 -2.66 -31.90
N ASN A 78 -6.84 -1.37 -31.54
CA ASN A 78 -5.81 -0.42 -32.00
C ASN A 78 -4.85 0.02 -30.87
N ALA A 79 -5.10 -0.39 -29.62
CA ALA A 79 -4.33 0.00 -28.45
C ALA A 79 -2.84 -0.38 -28.52
N SER A 80 -2.48 -1.43 -29.28
CA SER A 80 -1.08 -1.85 -29.42
C SER A 80 -0.14 -0.78 -30.00
N GLY A 81 -0.67 0.20 -30.74
CA GLY A 81 0.08 1.34 -31.26
C GLY A 81 0.42 2.40 -30.21
N TYR A 82 -0.17 2.35 -29.01
CA TYR A 82 -0.05 3.38 -27.97
C TYR A 82 0.92 3.00 -26.84
N TYR A 83 1.75 2.00 -27.06
CA TYR A 83 2.72 1.55 -26.07
C TYR A 83 3.70 2.66 -25.62
N GLU A 84 4.28 3.38 -26.58
CA GLU A 84 5.22 4.47 -26.28
C GLU A 84 4.55 5.58 -25.47
N TYR A 85 3.26 5.82 -25.71
CA TYR A 85 2.48 6.76 -24.94
C TYR A 85 2.33 6.31 -23.49
N LEU A 86 1.95 5.06 -23.23
CA LEU A 86 1.86 4.53 -21.86
C LEU A 86 3.22 4.56 -21.16
N ASP A 87 4.28 4.21 -21.85
CA ASP A 87 5.63 4.23 -21.31
C ASP A 87 6.10 5.67 -20.98
N SER A 88 5.66 6.66 -21.77
CA SER A 88 5.95 8.08 -21.52
C SER A 88 5.18 8.67 -20.34
N LEU A 89 4.03 8.10 -19.98
CA LEU A 89 3.22 8.50 -18.84
C LEU A 89 3.61 7.77 -17.55
N LYS A 90 4.51 6.79 -17.64
CA LYS A 90 4.94 6.00 -16.51
C LYS A 90 5.67 6.90 -15.50
N GLU A 91 5.06 7.09 -14.35
CA GLU A 91 5.70 7.68 -13.18
C GLU A 91 6.36 6.57 -12.34
N GLU A 92 7.28 6.93 -11.46
CA GLU A 92 7.98 5.97 -10.59
C GLU A 92 6.98 5.19 -9.73
N GLY A 93 6.95 3.86 -9.89
CA GLY A 93 6.02 2.97 -9.19
C GLY A 93 4.63 2.80 -9.81
N LEU A 94 4.23 3.66 -10.77
CA LEU A 94 2.91 3.61 -11.41
C LEU A 94 2.96 2.85 -12.73
N GLU A 95 2.08 1.86 -12.86
CA GLU A 95 1.95 1.01 -14.05
C GLU A 95 0.57 1.17 -14.68
N MET A 96 0.50 1.08 -16.00
CA MET A 96 -0.74 1.26 -16.74
C MET A 96 -0.94 0.19 -17.82
N ALA A 97 -2.20 -0.12 -18.11
CA ALA A 97 -2.57 -0.99 -19.22
C ALA A 97 -3.93 -0.62 -19.80
N ILE A 98 -4.15 -0.99 -21.06
CA ILE A 98 -5.47 -1.01 -21.72
C ILE A 98 -5.80 -2.49 -21.94
N LEU A 99 -6.92 -2.94 -21.36
CA LEU A 99 -7.31 -4.35 -21.32
C LEU A 99 -8.51 -4.62 -22.23
N ALA A 100 -8.48 -5.82 -22.83
CA ALA A 100 -9.63 -6.47 -23.45
C ALA A 100 -9.86 -7.79 -22.75
N ASP A 101 -10.94 -7.94 -21.99
CA ASP A 101 -11.28 -9.18 -21.25
C ASP A 101 -10.12 -9.73 -20.39
N GLY A 102 -9.39 -8.85 -19.68
CA GLY A 102 -8.24 -9.23 -18.86
C GLY A 102 -6.93 -9.43 -19.64
N ILE A 103 -6.99 -9.39 -20.96
CA ILE A 103 -5.80 -9.49 -21.82
C ILE A 103 -5.30 -8.07 -22.11
N PRO A 104 -4.03 -7.72 -21.78
CA PRO A 104 -3.48 -6.43 -22.14
C PRO A 104 -3.36 -6.25 -23.65
N ALA A 105 -4.13 -5.35 -24.21
CA ALA A 105 -3.95 -4.90 -25.59
C ALA A 105 -2.67 -4.04 -25.70
N THR A 106 -2.39 -3.25 -24.63
CA THR A 106 -1.10 -2.60 -24.41
C THR A 106 -0.88 -2.43 -22.90
N THR A 107 0.39 -2.46 -22.46
CA THR A 107 0.73 -2.33 -21.05
C THR A 107 2.15 -1.79 -20.85
N SER A 108 2.38 -1.00 -19.79
CA SER A 108 3.70 -0.61 -19.32
C SER A 108 4.32 -1.67 -18.39
N ILE A 109 3.50 -2.59 -17.84
CA ILE A 109 3.95 -3.61 -16.90
C ILE A 109 4.81 -4.65 -17.62
N LYS A 110 5.99 -4.89 -17.07
CA LYS A 110 6.94 -5.88 -17.56
C LYS A 110 7.26 -6.89 -16.49
N ASN A 111 7.57 -8.11 -16.91
CA ASN A 111 8.06 -9.15 -16.02
C ASN A 111 9.56 -8.98 -15.72
N GLU A 112 10.11 -9.88 -14.90
CA GLU A 112 11.54 -9.88 -14.51
C GLU A 112 12.52 -9.99 -15.69
N ASN A 113 12.06 -10.51 -16.84
CA ASN A 113 12.85 -10.64 -18.07
C ASN A 113 12.63 -9.49 -19.05
N ASP A 114 12.04 -8.38 -18.62
CA ASP A 114 11.70 -7.20 -19.43
C ASP A 114 10.68 -7.46 -20.56
N TYR A 115 9.94 -8.58 -20.50
CA TYR A 115 8.83 -8.86 -21.41
C TYR A 115 7.53 -8.31 -20.83
N ARG A 116 6.66 -7.78 -21.70
CA ARG A 116 5.32 -7.33 -21.29
C ARG A 116 4.49 -8.51 -20.80
N ILE A 117 3.74 -8.28 -19.74
CA ILE A 117 2.83 -9.27 -19.19
C ILE A 117 1.72 -9.61 -20.19
N ARG A 118 1.17 -10.83 -20.07
CA ARG A 118 0.17 -11.37 -21.00
C ARG A 118 -1.23 -11.40 -20.44
N GLU A 119 -1.37 -11.26 -19.12
CA GLU A 119 -2.65 -11.36 -18.43
C GLU A 119 -2.64 -10.46 -17.19
N ILE A 120 -3.73 -9.74 -16.99
CA ILE A 120 -4.03 -8.99 -15.77
C ILE A 120 -5.37 -9.52 -15.26
N PRO A 121 -5.44 -10.09 -14.04
CA PRO A 121 -6.68 -10.56 -13.47
C PRO A 121 -7.71 -9.42 -13.41
N MET A 122 -8.91 -9.67 -13.89
CA MET A 122 -9.99 -8.71 -13.92
C MET A 122 -11.32 -9.41 -13.65
N ASP A 123 -12.12 -8.84 -12.74
CA ASP A 123 -13.49 -9.28 -12.51
C ASP A 123 -14.43 -8.46 -13.42
N GLN A 124 -14.95 -9.10 -14.45
CA GLN A 124 -15.82 -8.46 -15.43
C GLN A 124 -17.15 -8.00 -14.83
N ASP A 125 -17.67 -8.71 -13.82
CA ASP A 125 -18.90 -8.35 -13.14
C ASP A 125 -18.70 -7.06 -12.34
N LEU A 126 -17.56 -6.93 -11.65
CA LEU A 126 -17.21 -5.71 -10.91
C LEU A 126 -16.93 -4.53 -11.85
N VAL A 127 -16.24 -4.75 -12.97
CA VAL A 127 -16.03 -3.71 -13.98
C VAL A 127 -17.37 -3.21 -14.54
N SER A 128 -18.27 -4.12 -14.87
CA SER A 128 -19.59 -3.77 -15.40
C SER A 128 -20.47 -3.07 -14.36
N ALA A 129 -20.43 -3.51 -13.10
CA ALA A 129 -21.19 -2.93 -11.99
C ALA A 129 -20.65 -1.56 -11.58
N GLY A 130 -19.36 -1.31 -11.69
CA GLY A 130 -18.72 -0.03 -11.39
C GLY A 130 -19.08 1.09 -12.35
N GLY A 131 -19.61 0.77 -13.52
CA GLY A 131 -20.02 1.76 -14.53
C GLY A 131 -18.84 2.67 -14.90
N THR A 132 -19.09 3.97 -15.01
CA THR A 132 -18.04 4.97 -15.34
C THR A 132 -17.06 5.24 -14.19
N GLU A 133 -17.39 4.84 -12.97
CA GLU A 133 -16.53 5.03 -11.79
C GLU A 133 -15.46 3.94 -11.68
N GLY A 134 -15.73 2.77 -12.30
CA GLY A 134 -14.84 1.63 -12.24
C GLY A 134 -14.78 0.96 -10.85
N TYR A 135 -13.76 0.17 -10.59
CA TYR A 135 -13.56 -0.45 -9.29
C TYR A 135 -12.09 -0.53 -8.88
N TYR A 136 -11.87 -0.57 -7.57
CA TYR A 136 -10.56 -0.69 -6.93
C TYR A 136 -10.35 -2.09 -6.38
N ASP A 137 -9.24 -2.73 -6.75
CA ASP A 137 -8.82 -4.00 -6.19
C ASP A 137 -7.50 -3.83 -5.42
N LYS A 138 -7.53 -4.26 -4.15
CA LYS A 138 -6.35 -4.19 -3.27
C LYS A 138 -5.34 -5.29 -3.48
N ASN A 139 -5.67 -6.35 -4.21
CA ASN A 139 -4.89 -7.59 -4.26
C ASN A 139 -4.75 -8.16 -5.68
N VAL A 140 -4.49 -7.32 -6.64
CA VAL A 140 -4.22 -7.79 -8.01
C VAL A 140 -2.88 -8.52 -8.03
N VAL A 141 -2.89 -9.80 -8.40
CA VAL A 141 -1.67 -10.61 -8.48
C VAL A 141 -1.28 -10.75 -9.94
N ILE A 142 -0.15 -10.15 -10.32
CA ILE A 142 0.40 -10.19 -11.67
C ILE A 142 1.78 -10.84 -11.61
N GLU A 143 1.93 -12.01 -12.22
CA GLU A 143 3.18 -12.80 -12.26
C GLU A 143 3.87 -12.94 -10.89
N GLY A 144 3.06 -13.22 -9.84
CA GLY A 144 3.55 -13.43 -8.47
C GLY A 144 3.79 -12.15 -7.67
N ASN A 145 3.70 -10.97 -8.26
CA ASN A 145 3.74 -9.69 -7.57
C ASN A 145 2.34 -9.21 -7.24
N THR A 146 2.18 -8.57 -6.08
CA THR A 146 0.89 -8.02 -5.66
C THR A 146 0.86 -6.52 -5.90
N TYR A 147 -0.26 -6.05 -6.47
CA TYR A 147 -0.49 -4.65 -6.79
C TYR A 147 -1.80 -4.16 -6.16
N TYR A 148 -1.88 -2.87 -5.94
CA TYR A 148 -3.14 -2.14 -5.89
C TYR A 148 -3.53 -1.83 -7.33
N GLY A 149 -4.77 -2.09 -7.72
CA GLY A 149 -5.24 -1.87 -9.08
C GLY A 149 -6.53 -1.08 -9.13
N TYR A 150 -6.68 -0.24 -10.13
CA TYR A 150 -7.92 0.47 -10.42
C TYR A 150 -8.32 0.24 -11.88
N TYR A 151 -9.57 -0.13 -12.11
CA TYR A 151 -10.13 -0.48 -13.40
C TYR A 151 -11.26 0.47 -13.76
N ILE A 152 -11.18 1.14 -14.91
CA ILE A 152 -12.24 2.01 -15.41
C ILE A 152 -12.64 1.56 -16.81
N PRO A 153 -13.92 1.19 -17.02
CA PRO A 153 -14.38 0.77 -18.34
C PRO A 153 -14.43 1.94 -19.32
N ILE A 154 -13.92 1.71 -20.52
CA ILE A 154 -13.99 2.63 -21.65
C ILE A 154 -15.26 2.30 -22.41
N MET A 155 -16.24 3.19 -22.30
CA MET A 155 -17.56 3.01 -22.89
C MET A 155 -17.64 3.70 -24.24
N ASN A 156 -18.09 2.97 -25.26
CA ASN A 156 -18.47 3.53 -26.55
C ASN A 156 -19.87 3.05 -26.94
N ASN A 157 -20.79 3.98 -27.22
CA ASN A 157 -22.19 3.67 -27.57
C ASN A 157 -22.88 2.73 -26.56
N GLY A 158 -22.57 2.86 -25.25
CA GLY A 158 -23.17 2.05 -24.19
C GLY A 158 -22.58 0.64 -24.04
N GLN A 159 -21.54 0.32 -24.78
CA GLN A 159 -20.80 -0.94 -24.66
C GLN A 159 -19.39 -0.71 -24.17
N ILE A 160 -18.88 -1.63 -23.34
CA ILE A 160 -17.48 -1.61 -22.89
C ILE A 160 -16.61 -2.07 -24.08
N THR A 161 -15.73 -1.20 -24.55
CA THR A 161 -14.83 -1.48 -25.68
C THR A 161 -13.40 -1.83 -25.22
N ALA A 162 -13.03 -1.41 -24.02
CA ALA A 162 -11.78 -1.71 -23.36
C ALA A 162 -11.89 -1.31 -21.89
N VAL A 163 -10.85 -1.61 -21.09
CA VAL A 163 -10.74 -1.17 -19.70
C VAL A 163 -9.40 -0.50 -19.49
N ALA A 164 -9.42 0.72 -19.00
CA ALA A 164 -8.23 1.41 -18.51
C ALA A 164 -7.85 0.85 -17.13
N PHE A 165 -6.60 0.46 -16.99
CA PHE A 165 -6.05 -0.09 -15.75
C PHE A 165 -4.86 0.73 -15.30
N ALA A 166 -4.84 1.08 -14.03
CA ALA A 166 -3.69 1.68 -13.35
C ALA A 166 -3.34 0.84 -12.12
N ALA A 167 -2.06 0.64 -11.87
CA ALA A 167 -1.60 -0.18 -10.76
C ALA A 167 -0.33 0.38 -10.12
N GLU A 168 -0.16 0.08 -8.83
CA GLU A 168 1.04 0.39 -8.06
C GLU A 168 1.46 -0.86 -7.27
N ARG A 169 2.75 -1.16 -7.29
CA ARG A 169 3.28 -2.37 -6.67
C ARG A 169 3.29 -2.24 -5.14
N LYS A 170 2.72 -3.21 -4.45
CA LYS A 170 2.60 -3.19 -2.98
C LYS A 170 3.93 -3.17 -2.24
N ASN A 171 4.98 -3.78 -2.79
CA ASN A 171 6.27 -3.86 -2.14
C ASN A 171 6.87 -2.47 -1.87
N GLU A 172 6.72 -1.54 -2.82
CA GLU A 172 7.24 -0.16 -2.67
C GLU A 172 6.57 0.57 -1.50
N ILE A 173 5.26 0.39 -1.34
CA ILE A 173 4.50 0.98 -0.21
C ILE A 173 4.89 0.29 1.11
N THR A 174 5.10 -1.02 1.09
CA THR A 174 5.50 -1.78 2.28
C THR A 174 6.89 -1.36 2.75
N ASP A 175 7.81 -1.11 1.83
CA ASP A 175 9.18 -0.67 2.14
C ASP A 175 9.18 0.75 2.72
N ALA A 176 8.39 1.67 2.17
CA ALA A 176 8.21 3.00 2.73
C ALA A 176 7.59 2.97 4.16
N LEU A 177 6.63 2.09 4.40
CA LEU A 177 6.05 1.88 5.73
C LEU A 177 7.07 1.30 6.71
N TRP A 178 7.92 0.38 6.28
CA TRP A 178 8.99 -0.18 7.11
C TRP A 178 10.00 0.88 7.54
N GLU A 179 10.40 1.78 6.67
CA GLU A 179 11.28 2.90 7.02
C GLU A 179 10.66 3.79 8.10
N ILE A 180 9.36 4.09 7.98
CA ILE A 180 8.62 4.87 8.97
C ILE A 180 8.56 4.10 10.31
N GLU A 181 8.29 2.80 10.30
CA GLU A 181 8.28 1.96 11.51
C GLU A 181 9.63 1.95 12.22
N VAL A 182 10.73 1.84 11.48
CA VAL A 182 12.09 1.89 12.04
C VAL A 182 12.36 3.26 12.69
N VAL A 183 11.98 4.36 12.05
CA VAL A 183 12.12 5.72 12.64
C VAL A 183 11.33 5.83 13.92
N PHE A 184 10.08 5.36 13.98
CA PHE A 184 9.27 5.38 15.19
C PHE A 184 9.87 4.52 16.31
N MET A 185 10.42 3.34 16.00
CA MET A 185 11.09 2.49 16.98
C MET A 185 12.36 3.15 17.55
N VAL A 186 13.15 3.81 16.71
CA VAL A 186 14.37 4.50 17.14
C VAL A 186 14.05 5.74 17.99
N CYS A 187 12.97 6.46 17.69
CA CYS A 187 12.54 7.62 18.47
C CYS A 187 11.87 7.24 19.81
N ALA A 188 11.43 6.00 19.97
CA ALA A 188 10.77 5.52 21.19
C ALA A 188 11.75 4.95 22.25
N VAL A 189 13.03 4.83 21.95
CA VAL A 189 14.14 4.38 22.82
C VAL A 189 14.89 5.57 23.36
#